data_cc32fde0bc17f69347a65fd480ee898f
#
_entry.id   cc32fde0bc17f69347a65fd480ee898f
#
_cell.length_a   1.000
_cell.length_b   1.000
_cell.length_c   1.000
_cell.angle_alpha   90.00
_cell.angle_beta   90.00
_cell.angle_gamma   90.00
#
_symmetry.space_group_name_H-M   'P 1'
#
loop_
_entity.id
_entity.type
_entity.pdbx_description
1 polymer ?
#
loop_
_entity_poly.entity_id
_entity_poly.type
_entity_poly.pdbx_seq_one_letter_code
_entity_poly.pdbx_strand_id
1 'polypeptide(L)'
;MLDNGGIVAALTVGLIVSLAGHWTWLVILMSFLALGSSATKWKYEEKMAISLAEANEGLRGWRNVMANGTAPMAVSLLHWQLPGTGWDYLALSSCVAVACSDTLASEIGSLDTRTRSIINLQAVPQGTNGGMSPTGTLAAVAGAFSIALISALFASQQDYEISLISLSLIHI
;
A
#
# COMPACT_ATOMS: atom_id res chain seq x y z
N MET A 1 0.70 12.88 -4.89
CA MET A 1 0.45 13.89 -3.82
C MET A 1 -0.99 13.75 -3.33
N LEU A 2 -1.35 14.46 -2.25
CA LEU A 2 -2.71 14.46 -1.71
C LEU A 2 -3.39 15.78 -2.04
N ASP A 3 -4.70 15.74 -2.31
CA ASP A 3 -5.54 16.94 -2.31
C ASP A 3 -5.83 17.38 -0.85
N ASN A 4 -6.54 18.49 -0.66
CA ASN A 4 -6.83 19.01 0.69
C ASN A 4 -7.62 18.01 1.54
N GLY A 5 -8.57 17.28 0.97
CA GLY A 5 -9.30 16.23 1.66
C GLY A 5 -8.42 15.04 2.02
N GLY A 6 -7.53 14.64 1.10
CA GLY A 6 -6.53 13.60 1.30
C GLY A 6 -5.52 13.96 2.40
N ILE A 7 -5.11 15.23 2.48
CA ILE A 7 -4.21 15.71 3.56
C ILE A 7 -4.91 15.54 4.92
N VAL A 8 -6.14 16.01 5.06
CA VAL A 8 -6.91 15.88 6.31
C VAL A 8 -7.10 14.41 6.68
N ALA A 9 -7.48 13.57 5.73
CA ALA A 9 -7.63 12.14 5.96
C ALA A 9 -6.29 11.48 6.36
N ALA A 10 -5.19 11.80 5.69
CA ALA A 10 -3.87 11.25 6.01
C ALA A 10 -3.38 11.68 7.39
N LEU A 11 -3.61 12.94 7.78
CA LEU A 11 -3.31 13.42 9.13
C LEU A 11 -4.14 12.69 10.18
N THR A 12 -5.43 12.44 9.91
CA THR A 12 -6.31 11.69 10.83
C THR A 12 -5.83 10.25 10.99
N VAL A 13 -5.55 9.55 9.89
CA VAL A 13 -5.01 8.18 9.90
C VAL A 13 -3.67 8.13 10.64
N GLY A 14 -2.74 9.03 10.28
CA GLY A 14 -1.42 9.10 10.90
C GLY A 14 -1.47 9.38 12.39
N LEU A 15 -2.36 10.28 12.82
CA LEU A 15 -2.54 10.62 14.23
C LEU A 15 -3.07 9.41 15.03
N ILE A 16 -4.12 8.75 14.53
CA ILE A 16 -4.69 7.56 15.19
C ILE A 16 -3.64 6.45 15.30
N VAL A 17 -2.94 6.15 14.20
CA VAL A 17 -1.93 5.10 14.19
C VAL A 17 -0.75 5.43 15.10
N SER A 18 -0.34 6.70 15.21
CA SER A 18 0.76 7.11 16.09
C SER A 18 0.37 7.10 17.57
N LEU A 19 -0.86 7.51 17.90
CA LEU A 19 -1.31 7.63 19.28
C LEU A 19 -1.81 6.31 19.87
N ALA A 20 -2.50 5.51 19.06
CA ALA A 20 -3.05 4.23 19.49
C ALA A 20 -2.09 3.04 19.27
N GLY A 21 -1.07 3.22 18.42
CA GLY A 21 -0.04 2.22 18.13
C GLY A 21 1.35 2.70 18.58
N HIS A 22 2.34 2.50 17.70
CA HIS A 22 3.73 2.86 17.95
C HIS A 22 4.24 3.81 16.86
N TRP A 23 5.21 4.69 17.14
CA TRP A 23 5.74 5.66 16.19
C TRP A 23 6.35 5.01 14.93
N THR A 24 6.90 3.80 15.04
CA THR A 24 7.42 3.04 13.88
C THR A 24 6.33 2.68 12.88
N TRP A 25 5.08 2.53 13.34
CA TRP A 25 3.94 2.25 12.49
C TRP A 25 3.63 3.43 11.55
N LEU A 26 3.84 4.66 12.05
CA LEU A 26 3.76 5.85 11.22
C LEU A 26 4.84 5.85 10.13
N VAL A 27 6.06 5.39 10.44
CA VAL A 27 7.14 5.28 9.44
C VAL A 27 6.75 4.31 8.33
N ILE A 28 6.16 3.16 8.65
CA ILE A 28 5.68 2.20 7.66
C ILE A 28 4.61 2.82 6.76
N LEU A 29 3.63 3.52 7.34
CA LEU A 29 2.60 4.25 6.59
C LEU A 29 3.17 5.35 5.69
N MET A 30 4.13 6.13 6.19
CA MET A 30 4.79 7.18 5.40
C MET A 30 5.59 6.59 4.24
N SER A 31 6.22 5.45 4.44
CA SER A 31 6.93 4.71 3.38
C SER A 31 5.97 4.28 2.27
N PHE A 32 4.81 3.75 2.62
CA PHE A 32 3.75 3.45 1.65
C PHE A 32 3.29 4.71 0.90
N LEU A 33 3.05 5.81 1.61
CA LEU A 33 2.63 7.06 0.98
C LEU A 33 3.67 7.57 -0.01
N ALA A 34 4.96 7.48 0.33
CA ALA A 34 6.06 7.88 -0.53
C ALA A 34 6.17 6.98 -1.77
N LEU A 35 6.16 5.66 -1.60
CA LEU A 35 6.23 4.68 -2.69
C LEU A 35 5.02 4.82 -3.64
N GLY A 36 3.81 4.85 -3.08
CA GLY A 36 2.60 4.98 -3.86
C GLY A 36 2.51 6.31 -4.60
N SER A 37 2.89 7.43 -3.98
CA SER A 37 2.92 8.73 -4.64
C SER A 37 3.96 8.79 -5.75
N SER A 38 5.10 8.13 -5.58
CA SER A 38 6.14 8.04 -6.61
C SER A 38 5.66 7.21 -7.80
N ALA A 39 5.00 6.08 -7.55
CA ALA A 39 4.42 5.23 -8.60
C ALA A 39 3.31 5.95 -9.39
N THR A 40 2.43 6.71 -8.70
CA THR A 40 1.39 7.49 -9.38
C THR A 40 1.98 8.54 -10.32
N LYS A 41 3.06 9.20 -9.93
CA LYS A 41 3.75 10.20 -10.76
C LYS A 41 4.61 9.59 -11.86
N TRP A 42 5.04 8.35 -11.68
CA TRP A 42 5.88 7.70 -12.67
C TRP A 42 5.13 7.55 -13.99
N LYS A 43 5.71 8.10 -15.07
CA LYS A 43 5.15 8.12 -16.42
C LYS A 43 3.70 8.65 -16.48
N TYR A 44 3.40 9.68 -15.69
CA TYR A 44 2.05 10.24 -15.59
C TYR A 44 1.46 10.66 -16.95
N GLU A 45 2.27 11.30 -17.82
CA GLU A 45 1.87 11.73 -19.16
C GLU A 45 1.48 10.54 -20.06
N GLU A 46 2.22 9.42 -19.98
CA GLU A 46 1.90 8.20 -20.72
C GLU A 46 0.57 7.61 -20.25
N LYS A 47 0.32 7.58 -18.94
CA LYS A 47 -0.96 7.13 -18.37
C LYS A 47 -2.11 8.06 -18.77
N MET A 48 -1.88 9.36 -18.81
CA MET A 48 -2.87 10.35 -19.23
C MET A 48 -3.25 10.17 -20.69
N ALA A 49 -2.28 9.92 -21.57
CA ALA A 49 -2.50 9.68 -22.99
C ALA A 49 -3.43 8.49 -23.28
N ILE A 50 -3.46 7.49 -22.40
CA ILE A 50 -4.34 6.31 -22.51
C ILE A 50 -5.53 6.34 -21.54
N SER A 51 -5.81 7.50 -20.95
CA SER A 51 -6.93 7.71 -20.00
C SER A 51 -6.89 6.80 -18.75
N LEU A 52 -5.72 6.37 -18.32
CA LEU A 52 -5.50 5.55 -17.13
C LEU A 52 -4.78 6.31 -16.01
N ALA A 53 -4.53 7.61 -16.17
CA ALA A 53 -3.96 8.44 -15.12
C ALA A 53 -4.98 8.68 -14.00
N GLU A 54 -4.49 8.72 -12.77
CA GLU A 54 -5.29 9.16 -11.62
C GLU A 54 -5.84 10.57 -11.87
N ALA A 55 -7.10 10.80 -11.50
CA ALA A 55 -7.74 12.11 -11.68
C ALA A 55 -7.01 13.21 -10.88
N ASN A 56 -7.37 14.48 -11.13
CA ASN A 56 -6.83 15.65 -10.43
C ASN A 56 -5.28 15.72 -10.45
N GLU A 57 -4.67 15.57 -11.61
CA GLU A 57 -3.19 15.63 -11.75
C GLU A 57 -2.44 14.60 -10.87
N GLY A 58 -3.04 13.44 -10.61
CA GLY A 58 -2.48 12.42 -9.75
C GLY A 58 -2.57 12.73 -8.25
N LEU A 59 -3.46 13.64 -7.86
CA LEU A 59 -3.74 13.94 -6.46
C LEU A 59 -4.71 12.92 -5.88
N ARG A 60 -4.31 12.22 -4.83
CA ARG A 60 -5.16 11.26 -4.14
C ARG A 60 -6.09 11.96 -3.16
N GLY A 61 -7.38 11.72 -3.31
CA GLY A 61 -8.42 12.24 -2.45
C GLY A 61 -8.57 11.44 -1.14
N TRP A 62 -9.40 11.97 -0.26
CA TRP A 62 -9.69 11.36 1.05
C TRP A 62 -10.21 9.91 0.95
N ARG A 63 -10.96 9.56 -0.11
CA ARG A 63 -11.47 8.20 -0.32
C ARG A 63 -10.35 7.18 -0.49
N ASN A 64 -9.33 7.51 -1.27
CA ASN A 64 -8.16 6.65 -1.48
C ASN A 64 -7.36 6.50 -0.17
N VAL A 65 -7.21 7.59 0.58
CA VAL A 65 -6.52 7.55 1.87
C VAL A 65 -7.26 6.69 2.87
N MET A 66 -8.58 6.83 2.96
CA MET A 66 -9.40 6.02 3.88
C MET A 66 -9.46 4.55 3.46
N ALA A 67 -9.56 4.25 2.15
CA ALA A 67 -9.55 2.87 1.66
C ALA A 67 -8.29 2.11 2.11
N ASN A 68 -7.13 2.76 2.09
CA ASN A 68 -5.86 2.16 2.49
C ASN A 68 -5.54 2.32 3.99
N GLY A 69 -6.08 3.34 4.64
CA GLY A 69 -5.78 3.69 6.03
C GLY A 69 -6.72 3.07 7.07
N THR A 70 -7.93 2.64 6.68
CA THR A 70 -8.94 2.14 7.64
C THR A 70 -8.47 0.87 8.35
N ALA A 71 -7.89 -0.09 7.61
CA ALA A 71 -7.39 -1.33 8.21
C ALA A 71 -6.22 -1.08 9.19
N PRO A 72 -5.16 -0.31 8.83
CA PRO A 72 -4.14 0.12 9.79
C PRO A 72 -4.69 0.83 11.03
N MET A 73 -5.66 1.74 10.87
CA MET A 73 -6.31 2.39 12.02
C MET A 73 -7.03 1.39 12.93
N ALA A 74 -7.79 0.45 12.34
CA ALA A 74 -8.48 -0.58 13.11
C ALA A 74 -7.50 -1.44 13.92
N VAL A 75 -6.39 -1.87 13.31
CA VAL A 75 -5.33 -2.61 14.00
C VAL A 75 -4.74 -1.79 15.15
N SER A 76 -4.47 -0.50 14.94
CA SER A 76 -3.92 0.39 15.98
C SER A 76 -4.89 0.57 17.16
N LEU A 77 -6.17 0.72 16.89
CA LEU A 77 -7.20 0.83 17.94
C LEU A 77 -7.36 -0.49 18.71
N LEU A 78 -7.25 -1.63 18.03
CA LEU A 78 -7.26 -2.94 18.70
C LEU A 78 -6.00 -3.15 19.55
N HIS A 79 -4.83 -2.73 19.07
CA HIS A 79 -3.60 -2.74 19.86
C HIS A 79 -3.75 -1.96 21.17
N TRP A 80 -4.35 -0.76 21.09
CA TRP A 80 -4.58 0.05 22.28
C TRP A 80 -5.48 -0.63 23.31
N GLN A 81 -6.45 -1.44 22.86
CA GLN A 81 -7.34 -2.19 23.76
C GLN A 81 -6.75 -3.52 24.26
N LEU A 82 -5.90 -4.16 23.47
CA LEU A 82 -5.34 -5.49 23.69
C LEU A 82 -3.81 -5.48 23.54
N PRO A 83 -3.08 -4.72 24.35
CA PRO A 83 -1.63 -4.57 24.18
C PRO A 83 -0.88 -5.88 24.50
N GLY A 84 0.30 -6.03 23.90
CA GLY A 84 1.28 -7.04 24.29
C GLY A 84 1.10 -8.43 23.67
N THR A 85 0.30 -8.58 22.61
CA THR A 85 0.03 -9.88 21.99
C THR A 85 0.92 -10.21 20.78
N GLY A 86 1.66 -9.24 20.25
CA GLY A 86 2.64 -9.41 19.16
C GLY A 86 2.05 -9.58 17.76
N TRP A 87 0.77 -9.89 17.61
CA TRP A 87 0.09 -10.05 16.31
C TRP A 87 -0.14 -8.71 15.59
N ASP A 88 -0.28 -7.65 16.35
CA ASP A 88 -0.69 -6.32 15.92
C ASP A 88 0.30 -5.67 14.96
N TYR A 89 1.60 -5.79 15.23
CA TYR A 89 2.63 -5.30 14.34
C TYR A 89 2.65 -6.03 12.99
N LEU A 90 2.48 -7.36 13.02
CA LEU A 90 2.35 -8.17 11.81
C LEU A 90 1.10 -7.78 11.03
N ALA A 91 -0.03 -7.64 11.71
CA ALA A 91 -1.29 -7.24 11.09
C ALA A 91 -1.19 -5.86 10.43
N LEU A 92 -0.61 -4.86 11.13
CA LEU A 92 -0.38 -3.53 10.56
C LEU A 92 0.52 -3.60 9.33
N SER A 93 1.68 -4.25 9.45
CA SER A 93 2.64 -4.39 8.37
C SER A 93 2.01 -5.07 7.15
N SER A 94 1.18 -6.11 7.38
CA SER A 94 0.43 -6.82 6.34
C SER A 94 -0.56 -5.90 5.64
N CYS A 95 -1.37 -5.16 6.38
CA CYS A 95 -2.33 -4.21 5.79
C CYS A 95 -1.64 -3.19 4.89
N VAL A 96 -0.52 -2.62 5.36
CA VAL A 96 0.22 -1.60 4.60
C VAL A 96 0.92 -2.21 3.39
N ALA A 97 1.45 -3.43 3.50
CA ALA A 97 2.09 -4.10 2.38
C ALA A 97 1.09 -4.49 1.29
N VAL A 98 -0.11 -4.96 1.65
CA VAL A 98 -1.19 -5.21 0.68
C VAL A 98 -1.57 -3.91 -0.04
N ALA A 99 -1.76 -2.81 0.69
CA ALA A 99 -2.07 -1.52 0.09
C ALA A 99 -0.95 -1.03 -0.85
N CYS A 100 0.32 -1.22 -0.48
CA CYS A 100 1.47 -0.87 -1.30
C CYS A 100 1.54 -1.75 -2.55
N SER A 101 1.38 -3.06 -2.39
CA SER A 101 1.35 -4.04 -3.47
C SER A 101 0.30 -3.71 -4.52
N ASP A 102 -0.94 -3.50 -4.09
CA ASP A 102 -2.07 -3.14 -4.96
C ASP A 102 -1.83 -1.81 -5.69
N THR A 103 -1.37 -0.80 -4.97
CA THR A 103 -1.07 0.51 -5.55
C THR A 103 0.03 0.42 -6.61
N LEU A 104 1.15 -0.26 -6.32
CA LEU A 104 2.24 -0.38 -7.28
C LEU A 104 1.84 -1.27 -8.47
N ALA A 105 1.08 -2.33 -8.23
CA ALA A 105 0.56 -3.18 -9.28
C ALA A 105 -0.31 -2.41 -10.28
N SER A 106 -1.26 -1.62 -9.78
CA SER A 106 -2.17 -0.85 -10.62
C SER A 106 -1.47 0.29 -11.34
N GLU A 107 -0.61 1.05 -10.65
CA GLU A 107 0.07 2.21 -11.21
C GLU A 107 1.13 1.84 -12.26
N ILE A 108 1.88 0.79 -12.03
CA ILE A 108 2.95 0.34 -12.94
C ILE A 108 2.40 -0.62 -13.99
N GLY A 109 1.51 -1.53 -13.59
CA GLY A 109 0.90 -2.50 -14.47
C GLY A 109 -0.03 -1.92 -15.52
N SER A 110 -0.60 -0.73 -15.26
CA SER A 110 -1.47 -0.02 -16.20
C SER A 110 -0.79 0.31 -17.54
N LEU A 111 0.53 0.40 -17.57
CA LEU A 111 1.30 0.69 -18.78
C LEU A 111 1.74 -0.57 -19.55
N ASP A 112 1.47 -1.77 -19.03
CA ASP A 112 1.86 -3.02 -19.71
C ASP A 112 0.77 -3.50 -20.66
N THR A 113 1.10 -3.57 -21.94
CA THR A 113 0.19 -4.06 -22.99
C THR A 113 -0.10 -5.55 -22.93
N ARG A 114 0.65 -6.32 -22.11
CA ARG A 114 0.51 -7.77 -21.95
C ARG A 114 -0.51 -8.14 -20.88
N THR A 115 -1.54 -7.32 -20.72
CA THR A 115 -2.58 -7.52 -19.71
C THR A 115 -3.49 -8.68 -20.07
N ARG A 116 -3.75 -9.55 -19.10
CA ARG A 116 -4.65 -10.71 -19.22
C ARG A 116 -5.67 -10.70 -18.08
N SER A 117 -6.88 -11.13 -18.40
CA SER A 117 -7.91 -11.31 -17.38
C SER A 117 -7.55 -12.45 -16.43
N ILE A 118 -7.68 -12.22 -15.13
CA ILE A 118 -7.45 -13.24 -14.08
C ILE A 118 -8.44 -14.40 -14.16
N ILE A 119 -9.62 -14.19 -14.78
CA ILE A 119 -10.69 -15.20 -14.82
C ILE A 119 -10.40 -16.27 -15.87
N ASN A 120 -9.99 -15.85 -17.08
CA ASN A 120 -9.89 -16.74 -18.25
C ASN A 120 -8.55 -16.64 -18.98
N LEU A 121 -7.61 -15.85 -18.48
CA LEU A 121 -6.28 -15.60 -19.02
C LEU A 121 -6.26 -15.04 -20.47
N GLN A 122 -7.39 -14.59 -20.98
CA GLN A 122 -7.46 -13.94 -22.29
C GLN A 122 -6.85 -12.54 -22.23
N ALA A 123 -6.27 -12.11 -23.33
CA ALA A 123 -5.75 -10.76 -23.47
C ALA A 123 -6.89 -9.74 -23.37
N VAL A 124 -6.69 -8.72 -22.55
CA VAL A 124 -7.65 -7.63 -22.33
C VAL A 124 -6.93 -6.29 -22.44
N PRO A 125 -7.65 -5.19 -22.73
CA PRO A 125 -7.06 -3.86 -22.74
C PRO A 125 -6.42 -3.50 -21.39
N GLN A 126 -5.39 -2.66 -21.43
CA GLN A 126 -4.79 -2.06 -20.23
C GLN A 126 -5.85 -1.38 -19.37
N GLY A 127 -5.68 -1.41 -18.05
CA GLY A 127 -6.63 -0.79 -17.11
C GLY A 127 -7.97 -1.52 -16.95
N THR A 128 -8.16 -2.70 -17.60
CA THR A 128 -9.37 -3.52 -17.38
C THR A 128 -9.41 -4.04 -15.94
N ASN A 129 -10.54 -3.88 -15.26
CA ASN A 129 -10.74 -4.44 -13.92
C ASN A 129 -10.54 -5.97 -13.94
N GLY A 130 -9.74 -6.48 -13.00
CA GLY A 130 -9.34 -7.88 -13.00
C GLY A 130 -8.30 -8.24 -14.07
N GLY A 131 -7.72 -7.25 -14.71
CA GLY A 131 -6.57 -7.40 -15.59
C GLY A 131 -5.27 -7.54 -14.79
N MET A 132 -4.44 -8.48 -15.17
CA MET A 132 -3.15 -8.82 -14.56
C MET A 132 -2.05 -8.71 -15.61
N SER A 133 -0.92 -8.09 -15.27
CA SER A 133 0.20 -7.97 -16.18
C SER A 133 1.51 -8.40 -15.50
N PRO A 134 2.51 -8.89 -16.27
CA PRO A 134 3.80 -9.28 -15.70
C PRO A 134 4.49 -8.14 -14.93
N THR A 135 4.49 -6.92 -15.48
CA THR A 135 5.09 -5.76 -14.81
C THR A 135 4.31 -5.36 -13.56
N GLY A 136 2.96 -5.42 -13.59
CA GLY A 136 2.12 -5.19 -12.43
C GLY A 136 2.38 -6.21 -11.31
N THR A 137 2.50 -7.49 -11.67
CA THR A 137 2.82 -8.55 -10.71
C THR A 137 4.20 -8.34 -10.07
N LEU A 138 5.22 -8.00 -10.86
CA LEU A 138 6.55 -7.69 -10.32
C LEU A 138 6.52 -6.45 -9.42
N ALA A 139 5.77 -5.44 -9.79
CA ALA A 139 5.60 -4.22 -8.98
C ALA A 139 4.87 -4.53 -7.66
N ALA A 140 3.87 -5.42 -7.69
CA ALA A 140 3.19 -5.90 -6.48
C ALA A 140 4.16 -6.56 -5.50
N VAL A 141 4.96 -7.51 -6.00
CA VAL A 141 5.98 -8.21 -5.19
C VAL A 141 7.01 -7.21 -4.64
N ALA A 142 7.49 -6.29 -5.46
CA ALA A 142 8.44 -5.27 -5.03
C ALA A 142 7.84 -4.34 -3.94
N GLY A 143 6.57 -3.96 -4.06
CA GLY A 143 5.86 -3.16 -3.08
C GLY A 143 5.71 -3.88 -1.74
N ALA A 144 5.21 -5.11 -1.77
CA ALA A 144 5.08 -5.95 -0.58
C ALA A 144 6.43 -6.15 0.12
N PHE A 145 7.46 -6.52 -0.65
CA PHE A 145 8.81 -6.76 -0.12
C PHE A 145 9.44 -5.49 0.48
N SER A 146 9.21 -4.33 -0.14
CA SER A 146 9.71 -3.04 0.38
C SER A 146 9.13 -2.74 1.76
N ILE A 147 7.82 -2.91 1.94
CA ILE A 147 7.17 -2.72 3.25
C ILE A 147 7.64 -3.79 4.25
N ALA A 148 7.75 -5.05 3.83
CA ALA A 148 8.25 -6.12 4.69
C ALA A 148 9.68 -5.83 5.20
N LEU A 149 10.57 -5.35 4.32
CA LEU A 149 11.93 -4.97 4.68
C LEU A 149 11.95 -3.81 5.69
N ILE A 150 11.18 -2.75 5.41
CA ILE A 150 11.07 -1.60 6.32
C ILE A 150 10.52 -2.06 7.68
N SER A 151 9.48 -2.89 7.68
CA SER A 151 8.91 -3.42 8.92
C SER A 151 9.94 -4.26 9.70
N ALA A 152 10.73 -5.08 9.02
CA ALA A 152 11.76 -5.89 9.67
C ALA A 152 12.86 -5.04 10.34
N LEU A 153 13.21 -3.87 9.76
CA LEU A 153 14.18 -2.95 10.37
C LEU A 153 13.72 -2.40 11.73
N PHE A 154 12.40 -2.32 11.94
CA PHE A 154 11.81 -1.82 13.19
C PHE A 154 11.24 -2.92 14.09
N ALA A 155 11.34 -4.19 13.68
CA ALA A 155 10.78 -5.31 14.42
C ALA A 155 11.38 -5.43 15.84
N SER A 156 12.70 -5.23 15.98
CA SER A 156 13.38 -5.28 17.28
C SER A 156 12.93 -4.20 18.26
N GLN A 157 12.34 -3.11 17.76
CA GLN A 157 11.80 -2.03 18.61
C GLN A 157 10.39 -2.35 19.13
N GLN A 158 9.80 -3.44 18.66
CA GLN A 158 8.49 -3.94 19.11
C GLN A 158 8.60 -5.15 20.03
N ASP A 159 9.82 -5.48 20.49
CA ASP A 159 10.11 -6.70 21.28
C ASP A 159 9.67 -8.01 20.59
N TYR A 160 9.60 -8.04 19.26
CA TYR A 160 9.21 -9.23 18.49
C TYR A 160 10.35 -9.73 17.60
N GLU A 161 10.59 -11.03 17.67
CA GLU A 161 11.40 -11.74 16.68
C GLU A 161 10.55 -12.03 15.44
N ILE A 162 10.60 -11.14 14.43
CA ILE A 162 9.88 -11.31 13.17
C ILE A 162 10.89 -11.60 12.06
N SER A 163 10.75 -12.75 11.41
CA SER A 163 11.58 -13.05 10.24
C SER A 163 11.02 -12.35 8.99
N LEU A 164 11.92 -11.89 8.10
CA LEU A 164 11.54 -11.35 6.78
C LEU A 164 10.67 -12.31 5.97
N ILE A 165 10.90 -13.62 6.13
CA ILE A 165 10.14 -14.68 5.48
C ILE A 165 8.69 -14.67 5.98
N SER A 166 8.46 -14.53 7.29
CA SER A 166 7.11 -14.47 7.85
C SER A 166 6.34 -13.25 7.33
N LEU A 167 7.00 -12.09 7.23
CA LEU A 167 6.40 -10.89 6.68
C LEU A 167 6.09 -11.04 5.18
N SER A 168 6.96 -11.63 4.39
CA SER A 168 6.74 -11.79 2.95
C SER A 168 5.68 -12.84 2.62
N LEU A 169 5.58 -13.93 3.38
CA LEU A 169 4.58 -14.99 3.16
C LEU A 169 3.15 -14.57 3.48
N ILE A 170 2.97 -13.59 4.38
CA ILE A 170 1.64 -13.05 4.71
C ILE A 170 1.09 -12.16 3.57
N HIS A 171 1.96 -11.69 2.66
CA HIS A 171 1.63 -10.68 1.65
C HIS A 171 1.47 -11.25 0.23
N ILE A 172 1.62 -12.55 0.02
CA ILE A 172 1.39 -13.25 -1.24
C ILE A 172 0.07 -14.01 -1.16
#